data_04b97324c8634e85eb5dbe0e3609f046
#
_entry.id   04b97324c8634e85eb5dbe0e3609f046
#
_cell.length_a   1.000
_cell.length_b   1.000
_cell.length_c   1.000
_cell.angle_alpha   90.00
_cell.angle_beta   90.00
_cell.angle_gamma   90.00
#
_symmetry.space_group_name_H-M   'P 1'
#
loop_
_entity.id
_entity.type
_entity.pdbx_description
1 polymer ?
#
loop_
_entity_poly.entity_id
_entity_poly.type
_entity_poly.pdbx_seq_one_letter_code
_entity_poly.pdbx_strand_id
1 'polypeptide(L)'
;MFFKKVKKADLEAVSSRNADQERQENKMMRAWISFGVVIILLILLFFASINIGSLKVGFGELLSGLFVKYNKDVATIYDLRFPRIIISMLAGAAIAVSGVLFQAVLKNPLADPGIIGISSGASFTAVIITAFAPTLYFFTPIAAFAGGVVAFFMVYCLSWKGGLSPMRIILTGVAVNSLFTGLSSALNSMSGGDRTGVAAIVEANITQKTWDDVTTLLPYVVAGLFLAMLFTQECNLLSLEDKTARSLGVNVNVTRIVISLVAVLLASISTAVAGAISFLGLIVPHIGRILVGSNHKMLIPFSAFFGAFT
;
A
#
# COMPACT_ATOMS: atom_id res chain seq x y z
N MET A 1 -21.72 56.72 11.78
CA MET A 1 -21.05 56.05 10.63
C MET A 1 -20.19 54.84 11.04
N PHE A 2 -19.45 54.92 12.16
CA PHE A 2 -18.58 53.86 12.69
C PHE A 2 -19.35 52.57 13.10
N PHE A 3 -20.44 52.64 13.85
CA PHE A 3 -21.27 51.50 14.26
C PHE A 3 -21.87 50.69 13.09
N LYS A 4 -22.23 51.33 11.98
CA LYS A 4 -22.71 50.65 10.78
C LYS A 4 -21.60 49.83 10.05
N LYS A 5 -20.34 50.32 10.07
CA LYS A 5 -19.19 49.63 9.52
C LYS A 5 -18.80 48.39 10.35
N VAL A 6 -18.83 48.50 11.68
CA VAL A 6 -18.54 47.37 12.58
C VAL A 6 -19.58 46.27 12.41
N LYS A 7 -20.88 46.62 12.43
CA LYS A 7 -21.96 45.62 12.25
C LYS A 7 -21.94 44.94 10.85
N LYS A 8 -21.46 45.63 9.82
CA LYS A 8 -21.30 45.03 8.47
C LYS A 8 -20.13 44.04 8.42
N ALA A 9 -18.99 44.39 9.05
CA ALA A 9 -17.84 43.52 9.18
C ALA A 9 -18.15 42.24 9.99
N ASP A 10 -18.92 42.34 11.08
CA ASP A 10 -19.36 41.19 11.86
C ASP A 10 -20.30 40.28 11.07
N LEU A 11 -21.22 40.82 10.27
CA LEU A 11 -22.10 40.04 9.42
C LEU A 11 -21.34 39.32 8.27
N GLU A 12 -20.35 39.97 7.67
CA GLU A 12 -19.47 39.39 6.67
C GLU A 12 -18.60 38.27 7.27
N ALA A 13 -18.09 38.45 8.49
CA ALA A 13 -17.30 37.44 9.20
C ALA A 13 -18.17 36.20 9.58
N VAL A 14 -19.42 36.42 10.01
CA VAL A 14 -20.36 35.32 10.29
C VAL A 14 -20.75 34.58 9.01
N SER A 15 -21.02 35.32 7.92
CA SER A 15 -21.34 34.72 6.62
C SER A 15 -20.17 33.88 6.05
N SER A 16 -18.91 34.37 6.18
CA SER A 16 -17.74 33.62 5.74
C SER A 16 -17.52 32.36 6.58
N ARG A 17 -17.73 32.41 7.90
CA ARG A 17 -17.65 31.22 8.77
C ARG A 17 -18.68 30.17 8.42
N ASN A 18 -19.92 30.57 8.16
CA ASN A 18 -20.99 29.63 7.77
C ASN A 18 -20.69 28.99 6.41
N ALA A 19 -20.20 29.76 5.44
CA ALA A 19 -19.80 29.23 4.13
C ALA A 19 -18.61 28.26 4.22
N ASP A 20 -17.65 28.52 5.12
CA ASP A 20 -16.53 27.60 5.37
C ASP A 20 -16.97 26.31 6.08
N GLN A 21 -17.93 26.41 7.02
CA GLN A 21 -18.52 25.24 7.67
C GLN A 21 -19.29 24.37 6.68
N GLU A 22 -20.16 24.95 5.86
CA GLU A 22 -20.87 24.21 4.79
C GLU A 22 -19.91 23.54 3.82
N ARG A 23 -18.81 24.21 3.43
CA ARG A 23 -17.78 23.61 2.56
C ARG A 23 -17.08 22.44 3.24
N GLN A 24 -16.82 22.50 4.54
CA GLN A 24 -16.20 21.39 5.29
C GLN A 24 -17.15 20.21 5.44
N GLU A 25 -18.44 20.46 5.75
CA GLU A 25 -19.46 19.43 5.83
C GLU A 25 -19.65 18.72 4.49
N ASN A 26 -19.74 19.48 3.39
CA ASN A 26 -19.85 18.91 2.05
C ASN A 26 -18.62 18.07 1.66
N LYS A 27 -17.40 18.48 2.04
CA LYS A 27 -16.18 17.68 1.82
C LYS A 27 -16.20 16.38 2.63
N MET A 28 -16.64 16.45 3.88
CA MET A 28 -16.72 15.28 4.74
C MET A 28 -17.81 14.30 4.26
N MET A 29 -18.94 14.79 3.85
CA MET A 29 -20.01 13.99 3.25
C MET A 29 -19.54 13.29 1.96
N ARG A 30 -18.86 14.01 1.06
CA ARG A 30 -18.25 13.39 -0.15
C ARG A 30 -17.27 12.28 0.21
N ALA A 31 -16.43 12.48 1.23
CA ALA A 31 -15.50 11.47 1.68
C ALA A 31 -16.21 10.20 2.16
N TRP A 32 -17.23 10.34 3.00
CA TRP A 32 -18.02 9.19 3.47
C TRP A 32 -18.78 8.46 2.36
N ILE A 33 -19.34 9.21 1.40
CA ILE A 33 -19.98 8.61 0.21
C ILE A 33 -18.94 7.83 -0.59
N SER A 34 -17.72 8.39 -0.81
CA SER A 34 -16.65 7.71 -1.52
C SER A 34 -16.21 6.42 -0.82
N PHE A 35 -16.12 6.42 0.52
CA PHE A 35 -15.89 5.21 1.30
C PHE A 35 -16.97 4.17 1.08
N GLY A 36 -18.24 4.57 1.19
CA GLY A 36 -19.37 3.67 0.97
C GLY A 36 -19.36 3.04 -0.41
N VAL A 37 -19.11 3.85 -1.45
CA VAL A 37 -19.00 3.37 -2.83
C VAL A 37 -17.86 2.37 -2.99
N VAL A 38 -16.65 2.66 -2.46
CA VAL A 38 -15.51 1.75 -2.57
C VAL A 38 -15.78 0.44 -1.84
N ILE A 39 -16.38 0.46 -0.65
CA ILE A 39 -16.73 -0.76 0.09
C ILE A 39 -17.75 -1.60 -0.69
N ILE A 40 -18.79 -0.97 -1.25
CA ILE A 40 -19.80 -1.67 -2.07
C ILE A 40 -19.12 -2.30 -3.30
N LEU A 41 -18.28 -1.54 -4.01
CA LEU A 41 -17.54 -2.04 -5.17
C LEU A 41 -16.60 -3.20 -4.81
N LEU A 42 -15.91 -3.11 -3.67
CA LEU A 42 -15.04 -4.17 -3.16
C LEU A 42 -15.84 -5.46 -2.90
N ILE A 43 -17.00 -5.35 -2.25
CA ILE A 43 -17.89 -6.49 -1.98
C ILE A 43 -18.39 -7.09 -3.31
N LEU A 44 -18.85 -6.26 -4.24
CA LEU A 44 -19.32 -6.72 -5.54
C LEU A 44 -18.21 -7.41 -6.33
N LEU A 45 -16.99 -6.83 -6.33
CA LEU A 45 -15.84 -7.42 -7.00
C LEU A 45 -15.44 -8.75 -6.36
N PHE A 46 -15.46 -8.85 -5.02
CA PHE A 46 -15.20 -10.09 -4.30
C PHE A 46 -16.13 -11.21 -4.76
N PHE A 47 -17.44 -10.95 -4.77
CA PHE A 47 -18.43 -11.93 -5.24
C PHE A 47 -18.31 -12.23 -6.75
N ALA A 48 -18.01 -11.24 -7.57
CA ALA A 48 -17.75 -11.44 -8.99
C ALA A 48 -16.52 -12.36 -9.19
N SER A 49 -15.42 -12.10 -8.47
CA SER A 49 -14.18 -12.89 -8.56
C SER A 49 -14.37 -14.34 -8.14
N ILE A 50 -15.23 -14.62 -7.16
CA ILE A 50 -15.58 -16.00 -6.79
C ILE A 50 -16.26 -16.75 -7.94
N ASN A 51 -17.10 -16.04 -8.73
CA ASN A 51 -17.91 -16.63 -9.79
C ASN A 51 -17.23 -16.62 -11.19
N ILE A 52 -16.09 -15.93 -11.34
CA ILE A 52 -15.32 -15.96 -12.60
C ILE A 52 -14.56 -17.28 -12.69
N GLY A 53 -14.89 -18.10 -13.71
CA GLY A 53 -14.24 -19.38 -14.00
C GLY A 53 -15.22 -20.51 -14.26
N SER A 54 -14.73 -21.75 -14.27
CA SER A 54 -15.50 -22.96 -14.63
C SER A 54 -16.57 -23.36 -13.60
N LEU A 55 -16.32 -23.09 -12.32
CA LEU A 55 -17.26 -23.36 -11.24
C LEU A 55 -18.05 -22.09 -10.95
N LYS A 56 -19.38 -22.18 -11.06
CA LYS A 56 -20.32 -21.09 -10.74
C LYS A 56 -21.17 -21.54 -9.57
N VAL A 57 -21.18 -20.76 -8.51
CA VAL A 57 -21.93 -21.07 -7.28
C VAL A 57 -22.80 -19.86 -6.92
N GLY A 58 -24.09 -20.10 -6.71
CA GLY A 58 -25.01 -19.06 -6.25
C GLY A 58 -24.65 -18.55 -4.85
N PHE A 59 -25.03 -17.31 -4.55
CA PHE A 59 -24.74 -16.70 -3.24
C PHE A 59 -25.27 -17.54 -2.07
N GLY A 60 -26.51 -18.08 -2.18
CA GLY A 60 -27.10 -18.95 -1.17
C GLY A 60 -26.37 -20.29 -1.03
N GLU A 61 -25.91 -20.87 -2.15
CA GLU A 61 -25.11 -22.12 -2.15
C GLU A 61 -23.73 -21.89 -1.52
N LEU A 62 -23.10 -20.74 -1.80
CA LEU A 62 -21.84 -20.37 -1.20
C LEU A 62 -21.95 -20.29 0.33
N LEU A 63 -22.93 -19.55 0.85
CA LEU A 63 -23.17 -19.45 2.29
C LEU A 63 -23.54 -20.81 2.93
N SER A 64 -24.42 -21.56 2.27
CA SER A 64 -24.79 -22.89 2.72
C SER A 64 -23.60 -23.86 2.70
N GLY A 65 -22.77 -23.80 1.66
CA GLY A 65 -21.59 -24.65 1.52
C GLY A 65 -20.46 -24.33 2.52
N LEU A 66 -20.34 -23.05 2.90
CA LEU A 66 -19.33 -22.62 3.89
C LEU A 66 -19.72 -22.91 5.34
N PHE A 67 -21.02 -22.80 5.68
CA PHE A 67 -21.43 -22.77 7.09
C PHE A 67 -22.42 -23.87 7.48
N VAL A 68 -23.13 -24.51 6.56
CA VAL A 68 -24.24 -25.39 6.87
C VAL A 68 -24.03 -26.82 6.37
N LYS A 69 -23.72 -27.00 5.09
CA LYS A 69 -23.64 -28.34 4.47
C LYS A 69 -22.48 -28.39 3.48
N TYR A 70 -21.65 -29.45 3.60
CA TYR A 70 -20.54 -29.68 2.69
C TYR A 70 -21.01 -29.68 1.23
N ASN A 71 -20.34 -28.85 0.40
CA ASN A 71 -20.52 -28.79 -1.05
C ASN A 71 -19.13 -28.82 -1.68
N LYS A 72 -18.87 -29.79 -2.56
CA LYS A 72 -17.57 -30.03 -3.20
C LYS A 72 -17.11 -28.82 -4.02
N ASP A 73 -18.02 -28.16 -4.71
CA ASP A 73 -17.68 -27.01 -5.57
C ASP A 73 -17.32 -25.79 -4.70
N VAL A 74 -18.05 -25.60 -3.57
CA VAL A 74 -17.72 -24.55 -2.61
C VAL A 74 -16.39 -24.82 -1.92
N ALA A 75 -16.09 -26.08 -1.55
CA ALA A 75 -14.79 -26.46 -0.98
C ALA A 75 -13.64 -26.17 -1.97
N THR A 76 -13.82 -26.53 -3.24
CA THR A 76 -12.83 -26.23 -4.28
C THR A 76 -12.62 -24.73 -4.48
N ILE A 77 -13.68 -23.93 -4.45
CA ILE A 77 -13.60 -22.47 -4.52
C ILE A 77 -12.89 -21.91 -3.29
N TYR A 78 -13.21 -22.41 -2.09
CA TYR A 78 -12.58 -22.00 -0.85
C TYR A 78 -11.07 -22.26 -0.84
N ASP A 79 -10.63 -23.44 -1.32
CA ASP A 79 -9.22 -23.80 -1.30
C ASP A 79 -8.40 -23.12 -2.40
N LEU A 80 -9.00 -22.87 -3.58
CA LEU A 80 -8.25 -22.38 -4.73
C LEU A 80 -8.47 -20.90 -5.07
N ARG A 81 -9.65 -20.34 -4.82
CA ARG A 81 -9.97 -18.96 -5.21
C ARG A 81 -9.87 -17.96 -4.05
N PHE A 82 -10.36 -18.34 -2.86
CA PHE A 82 -10.33 -17.44 -1.70
C PHE A 82 -8.91 -16.97 -1.37
N PRO A 83 -7.88 -17.83 -1.28
CA PRO A 83 -6.53 -17.37 -0.98
C PRO A 83 -6.03 -16.32 -1.96
N ARG A 84 -6.26 -16.52 -3.25
CA ARG A 84 -5.83 -15.59 -4.32
C ARG A 84 -6.49 -14.23 -4.20
N ILE A 85 -7.80 -14.20 -3.98
CA ILE A 85 -8.58 -12.97 -3.82
C ILE A 85 -8.10 -12.23 -2.56
N ILE A 86 -7.95 -12.93 -1.44
CA ILE A 86 -7.51 -12.33 -0.17
C ILE A 86 -6.09 -11.79 -0.30
N ILE A 87 -5.17 -12.52 -0.93
CA ILE A 87 -3.79 -12.05 -1.15
C ILE A 87 -3.78 -10.81 -2.04
N SER A 88 -4.57 -10.78 -3.13
CA SER A 88 -4.69 -9.59 -3.98
C SER A 88 -5.18 -8.37 -3.20
N MET A 89 -6.22 -8.55 -2.37
CA MET A 89 -6.77 -7.48 -1.53
C MET A 89 -5.74 -6.99 -0.50
N LEU A 90 -5.05 -7.90 0.19
CA LEU A 90 -4.04 -7.56 1.19
C LEU A 90 -2.84 -6.85 0.56
N ALA A 91 -2.36 -7.37 -0.58
CA ALA A 91 -1.23 -6.78 -1.29
C ALA A 91 -1.57 -5.40 -1.84
N GLY A 92 -2.75 -5.26 -2.45
CA GLY A 92 -3.24 -3.98 -2.95
C GLY A 92 -3.37 -2.93 -1.86
N ALA A 93 -3.98 -3.29 -0.72
CA ALA A 93 -4.08 -2.41 0.45
C ALA A 93 -2.70 -1.98 0.98
N ALA A 94 -1.78 -2.93 1.12
CA ALA A 94 -0.46 -2.67 1.67
C ALA A 94 0.39 -1.77 0.74
N ILE A 95 0.41 -2.04 -0.56
CA ILE A 95 1.16 -1.22 -1.53
C ILE A 95 0.57 0.18 -1.65
N ALA A 96 -0.75 0.31 -1.66
CA ALA A 96 -1.42 1.61 -1.70
C ALA A 96 -1.07 2.46 -0.48
N VAL A 97 -1.13 1.89 0.73
CA VAL A 97 -0.78 2.60 1.97
C VAL A 97 0.73 2.89 2.02
N SER A 98 1.59 1.95 1.60
CA SER A 98 3.02 2.22 1.45
C SER A 98 3.28 3.45 0.56
N GLY A 99 2.56 3.55 -0.56
CA GLY A 99 2.60 4.72 -1.44
C GLY A 99 2.20 6.02 -0.74
N VAL A 100 1.10 6.02 0.04
CA VAL A 100 0.70 7.20 0.86
C VAL A 100 1.82 7.65 1.77
N LEU A 101 2.43 6.69 2.49
CA LEU A 101 3.50 6.98 3.45
C LEU A 101 4.76 7.53 2.76
N PHE A 102 5.21 6.93 1.65
CA PHE A 102 6.35 7.45 0.90
C PHE A 102 6.09 8.83 0.30
N GLN A 103 4.90 9.08 -0.20
CA GLN A 103 4.52 10.40 -0.70
C GLN A 103 4.54 11.47 0.40
N ALA A 104 4.13 11.13 1.62
CA ALA A 104 4.20 12.03 2.77
C ALA A 104 5.65 12.31 3.19
N VAL A 105 6.47 11.26 3.34
CA VAL A 105 7.89 11.36 3.77
C VAL A 105 8.74 12.13 2.76
N LEU A 106 8.59 11.83 1.47
CA LEU A 106 9.39 12.42 0.41
C LEU A 106 8.81 13.74 -0.09
N LYS A 107 7.62 14.15 0.42
CA LYS A 107 6.88 15.33 -0.06
C LYS A 107 6.72 15.35 -1.58
N ASN A 108 6.54 14.16 -2.15
CA ASN A 108 6.48 13.99 -3.59
C ASN A 108 5.28 13.07 -3.94
N PRO A 109 4.26 13.57 -4.63
CA PRO A 109 3.10 12.78 -5.03
C PRO A 109 3.42 11.68 -6.05
N LEU A 110 4.60 11.70 -6.65
CA LEU A 110 5.09 10.69 -7.60
C LEU A 110 5.93 9.59 -6.93
N ALA A 111 6.07 9.60 -5.61
CA ALA A 111 6.78 8.55 -4.90
C ALA A 111 5.96 7.26 -4.90
N ASP A 112 6.61 6.17 -5.29
CA ASP A 112 6.06 4.82 -5.33
C ASP A 112 7.14 3.82 -4.91
N PRO A 113 6.83 2.83 -4.05
CA PRO A 113 7.82 1.87 -3.55
C PRO A 113 8.49 1.05 -4.67
N GLY A 114 7.77 0.76 -5.76
CA GLY A 114 8.32 0.07 -6.92
C GLY A 114 9.34 0.93 -7.67
N ILE A 115 9.03 2.20 -7.91
CA ILE A 115 9.95 3.14 -8.59
C ILE A 115 11.20 3.40 -7.76
N ILE A 116 11.06 3.45 -6.42
CA ILE A 116 12.18 3.66 -5.50
C ILE A 116 13.10 2.42 -5.40
N GLY A 117 12.69 1.27 -5.95
CA GLY A 117 13.51 0.06 -5.97
C GLY A 117 13.35 -0.83 -4.72
N ILE A 118 12.42 -0.52 -3.82
CA ILE A 118 12.18 -1.30 -2.61
C ILE A 118 11.61 -2.66 -2.94
N SER A 119 10.62 -2.71 -3.84
CA SER A 119 10.02 -3.96 -4.29
C SER A 119 11.04 -4.88 -4.99
N SER A 120 11.95 -4.34 -5.79
CA SER A 120 12.98 -5.16 -6.43
C SER A 120 14.01 -5.72 -5.44
N GLY A 121 14.42 -4.95 -4.44
CA GLY A 121 15.28 -5.43 -3.35
C GLY A 121 14.59 -6.52 -2.51
N ALA A 122 13.31 -6.34 -2.21
CA ALA A 122 12.49 -7.34 -1.52
C ALA A 122 12.33 -8.62 -2.35
N SER A 123 12.03 -8.49 -3.65
CA SER A 123 11.92 -9.60 -4.59
C SER A 123 13.23 -10.38 -4.69
N PHE A 124 14.36 -9.69 -4.81
CA PHE A 124 15.67 -10.31 -4.89
C PHE A 124 15.98 -11.21 -3.68
N THR A 125 15.74 -10.74 -2.47
CA THR A 125 15.97 -11.54 -1.26
C THR A 125 14.95 -12.68 -1.12
N ALA A 126 13.69 -12.47 -1.51
CA ALA A 126 12.69 -13.52 -1.57
C ALA A 126 13.10 -14.64 -2.55
N VAL A 127 13.63 -14.26 -3.73
CA VAL A 127 14.18 -15.19 -4.73
C VAL A 127 15.36 -16.00 -4.15
N ILE A 128 16.27 -15.35 -3.41
CA ILE A 128 17.40 -16.06 -2.76
C ILE A 128 16.86 -17.15 -1.81
N ILE A 129 15.94 -16.81 -0.91
CA ILE A 129 15.37 -17.79 0.03
C ILE A 129 14.70 -18.93 -0.72
N THR A 130 13.86 -18.63 -1.69
CA THR A 130 13.10 -19.64 -2.45
C THR A 130 14.04 -20.54 -3.28
N ALA A 131 15.10 -19.97 -3.85
CA ALA A 131 16.05 -20.71 -4.68
C ALA A 131 17.02 -21.59 -3.90
N PHE A 132 17.59 -21.07 -2.80
CA PHE A 132 18.71 -21.71 -2.11
C PHE A 132 18.33 -22.28 -0.74
N ALA A 133 17.26 -21.81 -0.12
CA ALA A 133 16.82 -22.25 1.20
C ALA A 133 15.29 -22.46 1.27
N PRO A 134 14.70 -23.33 0.42
CA PRO A 134 13.25 -23.50 0.36
C PRO A 134 12.62 -23.97 1.68
N THR A 135 13.40 -24.64 2.56
CA THR A 135 12.96 -25.01 3.92
C THR A 135 12.72 -23.81 4.81
N LEU A 136 13.28 -22.65 4.50
CA LEU A 136 13.12 -21.40 5.22
C LEU A 136 12.03 -20.50 4.61
N TYR A 137 11.11 -21.06 3.82
CA TYR A 137 10.04 -20.31 3.15
C TYR A 137 9.24 -19.41 4.12
N PHE A 138 9.01 -19.89 5.34
CA PHE A 138 8.32 -19.12 6.39
C PHE A 138 9.03 -17.80 6.73
N PHE A 139 10.36 -17.72 6.56
CA PHE A 139 11.15 -16.51 6.80
C PHE A 139 11.24 -15.57 5.57
N THR A 140 10.66 -15.94 4.44
CA THR A 140 10.68 -15.12 3.22
C THR A 140 10.18 -13.68 3.44
N PRO A 141 9.09 -13.42 4.20
CA PRO A 141 8.65 -12.03 4.46
C PRO A 141 9.71 -11.20 5.21
N ILE A 142 10.39 -11.79 6.17
CA ILE A 142 11.44 -11.11 6.95
C ILE A 142 12.66 -10.82 6.07
N ALA A 143 13.06 -11.78 5.24
CA ALA A 143 14.16 -11.61 4.30
C ALA A 143 13.81 -10.53 3.25
N ALA A 144 12.60 -10.55 2.72
CA ALA A 144 12.11 -9.53 1.80
C ALA A 144 12.09 -8.13 2.44
N PHE A 145 11.67 -8.03 3.69
CA PHE A 145 11.75 -6.77 4.43
C PHE A 145 13.22 -6.30 4.55
N ALA A 146 14.14 -7.18 4.92
CA ALA A 146 15.56 -6.85 4.98
C ALA A 146 16.10 -6.37 3.62
N GLY A 147 15.74 -7.05 2.52
CA GLY A 147 16.09 -6.63 1.16
C GLY A 147 15.53 -5.27 0.77
N GLY A 148 14.26 -5.03 1.11
CA GLY A 148 13.63 -3.73 0.91
C GLY A 148 14.29 -2.61 1.73
N VAL A 149 14.68 -2.88 2.98
CA VAL A 149 15.44 -1.95 3.83
C VAL A 149 16.80 -1.64 3.21
N VAL A 150 17.53 -2.65 2.74
CA VAL A 150 18.81 -2.45 2.05
C VAL A 150 18.63 -1.57 0.82
N ALA A 151 17.65 -1.88 -0.03
CA ALA A 151 17.35 -1.07 -1.21
C ALA A 151 16.99 0.39 -0.84
N PHE A 152 16.15 0.58 0.17
CA PHE A 152 15.78 1.91 0.67
C PHE A 152 17.01 2.69 1.14
N PHE A 153 17.87 2.09 1.95
CA PHE A 153 19.09 2.77 2.42
C PHE A 153 20.09 3.03 1.30
N MET A 154 20.20 2.13 0.32
CA MET A 154 21.01 2.40 -0.88
C MET A 154 20.53 3.65 -1.61
N VAL A 155 19.23 3.73 -1.89
CA VAL A 155 18.64 4.91 -2.56
C VAL A 155 18.82 6.15 -1.69
N TYR A 156 18.56 6.05 -0.39
CA TYR A 156 18.70 7.18 0.53
C TYR A 156 20.15 7.70 0.54
N CYS A 157 21.15 6.84 0.74
CA CYS A 157 22.56 7.23 0.80
C CYS A 157 23.07 7.79 -0.54
N LEU A 158 22.75 7.12 -1.66
CA LEU A 158 23.18 7.54 -2.99
C LEU A 158 22.51 8.84 -3.46
N SER A 159 21.28 9.11 -3.01
CA SER A 159 20.57 10.35 -3.33
C SER A 159 20.96 11.53 -2.45
N TRP A 160 21.69 11.29 -1.35
CA TRP A 160 22.07 12.31 -0.39
C TRP A 160 23.20 13.19 -0.90
N LYS A 161 22.90 14.47 -1.16
CA LYS A 161 23.89 15.46 -1.59
C LYS A 161 23.49 16.84 -1.07
N GLY A 162 23.72 17.08 0.22
CA GLY A 162 23.28 18.31 0.90
C GLY A 162 21.78 18.43 1.09
N GLY A 163 21.04 17.31 0.99
CA GLY A 163 19.58 17.19 1.11
C GLY A 163 19.00 16.24 0.05
N LEU A 164 17.79 15.75 0.32
CA LEU A 164 17.07 14.85 -0.58
C LEU A 164 16.37 15.66 -1.67
N SER A 165 16.66 15.36 -2.93
CA SER A 165 15.95 15.91 -4.10
C SER A 165 15.04 14.84 -4.70
N PRO A 166 13.76 15.13 -4.98
CA PRO A 166 12.84 14.16 -5.58
C PRO A 166 13.38 13.55 -6.88
N MET A 167 13.98 14.36 -7.75
CA MET A 167 14.56 13.87 -9.01
C MET A 167 15.71 12.89 -8.78
N ARG A 168 16.59 13.15 -7.80
CA ARG A 168 17.71 12.25 -7.47
C ARG A 168 17.22 10.94 -6.90
N ILE A 169 16.20 10.95 -6.02
CA ILE A 169 15.61 9.75 -5.46
C ILE A 169 15.04 8.88 -6.59
N ILE A 170 14.30 9.47 -7.53
CA ILE A 170 13.73 8.73 -8.66
C ILE A 170 14.83 8.13 -9.54
N LEU A 171 15.83 8.91 -9.94
CA LEU A 171 16.92 8.43 -10.81
C LEU A 171 17.75 7.33 -10.11
N THR A 172 18.06 7.53 -8.83
CA THR A 172 18.79 6.52 -8.04
C THR A 172 17.93 5.29 -7.83
N GLY A 173 16.62 5.48 -7.58
CA GLY A 173 15.65 4.40 -7.44
C GLY A 173 15.56 3.52 -8.69
N VAL A 174 15.51 4.14 -9.88
CA VAL A 174 15.53 3.40 -11.16
C VAL A 174 16.83 2.60 -11.30
N ALA A 175 17.99 3.16 -10.94
CA ALA A 175 19.27 2.46 -11.00
C ALA A 175 19.32 1.27 -10.03
N VAL A 176 18.87 1.45 -8.78
CA VAL A 176 18.80 0.39 -7.76
C VAL A 176 17.78 -0.68 -8.16
N ASN A 177 16.64 -0.28 -8.70
CA ASN A 177 15.64 -1.21 -9.25
C ASN A 177 16.23 -2.08 -10.36
N SER A 178 16.92 -1.47 -11.34
CA SER A 178 17.57 -2.18 -12.44
C SER A 178 18.66 -3.14 -11.94
N LEU A 179 19.44 -2.75 -10.92
CA LEU A 179 20.43 -3.60 -10.30
C LEU A 179 19.80 -4.87 -9.70
N PHE A 180 18.80 -4.72 -8.82
CA PHE A 180 18.17 -5.87 -8.16
C PHE A 180 17.37 -6.73 -9.14
N THR A 181 16.72 -6.14 -10.12
CA THR A 181 16.02 -6.88 -11.18
C THR A 181 17.00 -7.69 -12.02
N GLY A 182 18.12 -7.11 -12.40
CA GLY A 182 19.19 -7.82 -13.14
C GLY A 182 19.78 -8.98 -12.33
N LEU A 183 20.04 -8.76 -11.03
CA LEU A 183 20.51 -9.81 -10.13
C LEU A 183 19.47 -10.93 -9.96
N SER A 184 18.17 -10.60 -9.81
CA SER A 184 17.09 -11.59 -9.74
C SER A 184 17.01 -12.42 -11.02
N SER A 185 17.10 -11.78 -12.19
CA SER A 185 17.09 -12.47 -13.48
C SER A 185 18.29 -13.39 -13.66
N ALA A 186 19.48 -12.96 -13.24
CA ALA A 186 20.69 -13.79 -13.25
C ALA A 186 20.52 -15.03 -12.36
N LEU A 187 20.03 -14.85 -11.13
CA LEU A 187 19.77 -15.98 -10.21
C LEU A 187 18.72 -16.95 -10.78
N ASN A 188 17.64 -16.44 -11.39
CA ASN A 188 16.64 -17.28 -12.02
C ASN A 188 17.24 -18.13 -13.17
N SER A 189 18.08 -17.51 -14.00
CA SER A 189 18.79 -18.20 -15.09
C SER A 189 19.74 -19.28 -14.57
N MET A 190 20.49 -18.99 -13.50
CA MET A 190 21.43 -19.95 -12.88
C MET A 190 20.70 -21.11 -12.19
N SER A 191 19.48 -20.90 -11.72
CA SER A 191 18.67 -21.93 -11.05
C SER A 191 17.97 -22.87 -12.04
N GLY A 192 18.25 -22.78 -13.34
CA GLY A 192 17.73 -23.65 -14.38
C GLY A 192 16.30 -23.32 -14.85
N GLY A 193 15.75 -22.18 -14.47
CA GLY A 193 14.42 -21.70 -14.93
C GLY A 193 13.21 -22.49 -14.43
N ASP A 194 13.43 -23.64 -13.79
CA ASP A 194 12.40 -24.67 -13.55
C ASP A 194 11.84 -24.64 -12.11
N ARG A 195 12.21 -23.63 -11.33
CA ARG A 195 11.67 -23.47 -9.97
C ARG A 195 10.44 -22.56 -10.00
N THR A 196 9.27 -23.17 -10.05
CA THR A 196 7.97 -22.51 -10.08
C THR A 196 7.79 -21.40 -9.04
N GLY A 197 8.38 -21.55 -7.85
CA GLY A 197 8.32 -20.52 -6.80
C GLY A 197 9.12 -19.25 -7.11
N VAL A 198 10.30 -19.35 -7.74
CA VAL A 198 11.13 -18.21 -8.13
C VAL A 198 10.46 -17.41 -9.25
N ALA A 199 9.98 -18.11 -10.28
CA ALA A 199 9.25 -17.49 -11.39
C ALA A 199 7.99 -16.77 -10.89
N ALA A 200 7.23 -17.37 -9.96
CA ALA A 200 6.04 -16.77 -9.40
C ALA A 200 6.32 -15.42 -8.68
N ILE A 201 7.46 -15.30 -7.97
CA ILE A 201 7.85 -14.04 -7.30
C ILE A 201 8.28 -12.99 -8.32
N VAL A 202 9.06 -13.39 -9.34
CA VAL A 202 9.57 -12.48 -10.38
C VAL A 202 8.44 -11.97 -11.28
N GLU A 203 7.51 -12.85 -11.63
CA GLU A 203 6.41 -12.57 -12.58
C GLU A 203 5.14 -12.04 -11.90
N ALA A 204 5.16 -11.82 -10.59
CA ALA A 204 3.99 -11.42 -9.80
C ALA A 204 2.77 -12.36 -10.00
N ASN A 205 3.05 -13.67 -10.02
CA ASN A 205 2.03 -14.69 -10.30
C ASN A 205 1.33 -15.14 -9.01
N ILE A 206 0.05 -14.80 -8.88
CA ILE A 206 -0.80 -15.18 -7.73
C ILE A 206 -1.61 -16.46 -7.97
N THR A 207 -1.48 -17.12 -9.11
CA THR A 207 -2.34 -18.27 -9.49
C THR A 207 -2.14 -19.52 -8.62
N GLN A 208 -0.99 -19.68 -8.00
CA GLN A 208 -0.65 -20.84 -7.16
C GLN A 208 -0.68 -20.54 -5.65
N LYS A 209 -1.30 -19.42 -5.23
CA LYS A 209 -1.34 -19.01 -3.84
C LYS A 209 -2.35 -19.83 -3.03
N THR A 210 -1.97 -20.15 -1.80
CA THR A 210 -2.67 -21.04 -0.86
C THR A 210 -3.01 -20.31 0.44
N TRP A 211 -3.71 -20.99 1.34
CA TRP A 211 -4.00 -20.47 2.68
C TRP A 211 -2.74 -20.23 3.53
N ASP A 212 -1.66 -20.99 3.28
CA ASP A 212 -0.37 -20.77 3.96
C ASP A 212 0.23 -19.41 3.58
N ASP A 213 0.09 -19.00 2.32
CA ASP A 213 0.50 -17.66 1.88
C ASP A 213 -0.34 -16.55 2.55
N VAL A 214 -1.66 -16.77 2.71
CA VAL A 214 -2.55 -15.83 3.40
C VAL A 214 -2.15 -15.70 4.87
N THR A 215 -1.97 -16.82 5.58
CA THR A 215 -1.59 -16.82 6.99
C THR A 215 -0.21 -16.18 7.21
N THR A 216 0.68 -16.31 6.23
CA THR A 216 1.98 -15.65 6.24
C THR A 216 1.88 -14.14 6.00
N LEU A 217 1.07 -13.68 5.04
CA LEU A 217 0.96 -12.27 4.67
C LEU A 217 0.14 -11.45 5.68
N LEU A 218 -0.97 -11.99 6.13
CA LEU A 218 -2.00 -11.28 6.91
C LEU A 218 -1.46 -10.57 8.16
N PRO A 219 -0.69 -11.24 9.06
CA PRO A 219 -0.25 -10.60 10.29
C PRO A 219 0.65 -9.38 10.04
N TYR A 220 1.51 -9.45 9.05
CA TYR A 220 2.40 -8.34 8.71
C TYR A 220 1.65 -7.17 8.08
N VAL A 221 0.70 -7.45 7.18
CA VAL A 221 -0.11 -6.40 6.57
C VAL A 221 -0.98 -5.72 7.62
N VAL A 222 -1.64 -6.48 8.50
CA VAL A 222 -2.44 -5.91 9.58
C VAL A 222 -1.58 -5.07 10.53
N ALA A 223 -0.41 -5.56 10.94
CA ALA A 223 0.52 -4.81 11.77
C ALA A 223 1.02 -3.53 11.07
N GLY A 224 1.39 -3.63 9.79
CA GLY A 224 1.85 -2.47 9.01
C GLY A 224 0.76 -1.42 8.79
N LEU A 225 -0.48 -1.84 8.50
CA LEU A 225 -1.63 -0.92 8.37
C LEU A 225 -1.97 -0.27 9.72
N PHE A 226 -1.91 -1.03 10.81
CA PHE A 226 -2.11 -0.49 12.15
C PHE A 226 -1.04 0.56 12.49
N LEU A 227 0.23 0.27 12.24
CA LEU A 227 1.32 1.22 12.40
C LEU A 227 1.12 2.47 11.53
N ALA A 228 0.70 2.31 10.26
CA ALA A 228 0.42 3.44 9.38
C ALA A 228 -0.69 4.35 9.93
N MET A 229 -1.71 3.76 10.56
CA MET A 229 -2.78 4.52 11.22
C MET A 229 -2.29 5.32 12.44
N LEU A 230 -1.35 4.79 13.20
CA LEU A 230 -0.74 5.51 14.33
C LEU A 230 0.03 6.75 13.87
N PHE A 231 0.66 6.71 12.69
CA PHE A 231 1.47 7.82 12.15
C PHE A 231 0.68 8.82 11.29
N THR A 232 -0.65 8.81 11.33
CA THR A 232 -1.49 9.74 10.54
C THR A 232 -1.23 11.21 10.86
N GLN A 233 -0.99 11.55 12.13
CA GLN A 233 -0.73 12.93 12.55
C GLN A 233 0.65 13.37 12.07
N GLU A 234 1.66 12.54 12.24
CA GLU A 234 3.02 12.77 11.81
C GLU A 234 3.09 12.93 10.29
N CYS A 235 2.35 12.14 9.51
CA CYS A 235 2.23 12.32 8.06
C CYS A 235 1.63 13.68 7.70
N ASN A 236 0.61 14.14 8.43
CA ASN A 236 0.05 15.49 8.23
C ASN A 236 1.07 16.58 8.57
N LEU A 237 1.81 16.43 9.66
CA LEU A 237 2.84 17.38 10.06
C LEU A 237 4.03 17.42 9.11
N LEU A 238 4.42 16.27 8.54
CA LEU A 238 5.44 16.19 7.49
C LEU A 238 5.03 16.89 6.19
N SER A 239 3.74 17.10 5.95
CA SER A 239 3.26 17.89 4.80
C SER A 239 3.59 19.39 4.90
N LEU A 240 3.86 19.88 6.11
CA LEU A 240 4.28 21.26 6.37
C LEU A 240 5.77 21.44 6.01
N GLU A 241 6.23 22.69 5.99
CA GLU A 241 7.67 22.99 5.90
C GLU A 241 8.42 22.41 7.09
N ASP A 242 9.64 21.93 6.89
CA ASP A 242 10.44 21.28 7.93
C ASP A 242 10.69 22.18 9.15
N LYS A 243 10.83 23.49 8.93
CA LYS A 243 10.96 24.46 10.02
C LYS A 243 9.71 24.51 10.90
N THR A 244 8.53 24.57 10.25
CA THR A 244 7.23 24.59 10.92
C THR A 244 6.96 23.28 11.65
N ALA A 245 7.24 22.13 11.03
CA ALA A 245 7.09 20.83 11.70
C ALA A 245 7.97 20.71 12.95
N ARG A 246 9.22 21.20 12.89
CA ARG A 246 10.13 21.24 14.05
C ARG A 246 9.65 22.17 15.16
N SER A 247 9.09 23.33 14.83
CA SER A 247 8.54 24.27 15.85
C SER A 247 7.32 23.68 16.56
N LEU A 248 6.62 22.71 15.95
CA LEU A 248 5.55 21.93 16.55
C LEU A 248 6.04 20.68 17.32
N GLY A 249 7.37 20.55 17.55
CA GLY A 249 7.97 19.50 18.36
C GLY A 249 8.29 18.20 17.61
N VAL A 250 8.13 18.14 16.28
CA VAL A 250 8.40 16.93 15.51
C VAL A 250 9.87 16.81 15.18
N ASN A 251 10.49 15.68 15.52
CA ASN A 251 11.82 15.34 15.01
C ASN A 251 11.70 14.81 13.58
N VAL A 252 11.71 15.72 12.60
CA VAL A 252 11.45 15.44 11.17
C VAL A 252 12.30 14.29 10.62
N ASN A 253 13.58 14.21 11.01
CA ASN A 253 14.49 13.18 10.49
C ASN A 253 14.13 11.79 11.02
N VAL A 254 13.91 11.66 12.32
CA VAL A 254 13.52 10.39 12.95
C VAL A 254 12.15 9.95 12.44
N THR A 255 11.19 10.86 12.40
CA THR A 255 9.83 10.60 11.91
C THR A 255 9.84 10.11 10.45
N ARG A 256 10.63 10.73 9.58
CA ARG A 256 10.79 10.26 8.19
C ARG A 256 11.33 8.83 8.11
N ILE A 257 12.36 8.51 8.88
CA ILE A 257 12.95 7.16 8.88
C ILE A 257 11.94 6.13 9.37
N VAL A 258 11.27 6.39 10.50
CA VAL A 258 10.30 5.46 11.08
C VAL A 258 9.12 5.20 10.13
N ILE A 259 8.52 6.26 9.57
CA ILE A 259 7.41 6.12 8.61
C ILE A 259 7.89 5.39 7.33
N SER A 260 9.12 5.68 6.86
CA SER A 260 9.68 4.96 5.71
C SER A 260 9.85 3.48 6.00
N LEU A 261 10.28 3.08 7.20
CA LEU A 261 10.40 1.67 7.57
C LEU A 261 9.05 0.96 7.59
N VAL A 262 7.98 1.62 8.04
CA VAL A 262 6.60 1.07 7.94
C VAL A 262 6.18 0.93 6.47
N ALA A 263 6.49 1.90 5.64
CA ALA A 263 6.21 1.86 4.21
C ALA A 263 7.01 0.73 3.50
N VAL A 264 8.30 0.57 3.83
CA VAL A 264 9.15 -0.53 3.36
C VAL A 264 8.59 -1.88 3.80
N LEU A 265 8.14 -2.01 5.05
CA LEU A 265 7.53 -3.23 5.57
C LEU A 265 6.34 -3.65 4.70
N LEU A 266 5.37 -2.75 4.52
CA LEU A 266 4.17 -3.01 3.73
C LEU A 266 4.48 -3.38 2.27
N ALA A 267 5.37 -2.64 1.61
CA ALA A 267 5.75 -2.90 0.23
C ALA A 267 6.52 -4.22 0.08
N SER A 268 7.50 -4.46 0.95
CA SER A 268 8.40 -5.63 0.82
C SER A 268 7.67 -6.95 1.06
N ILE A 269 6.79 -6.98 2.08
CA ILE A 269 6.05 -8.20 2.40
C ILE A 269 5.01 -8.52 1.33
N SER A 270 4.31 -7.50 0.83
CA SER A 270 3.42 -7.67 -0.31
C SER A 270 4.15 -8.21 -1.53
N THR A 271 5.33 -7.66 -1.83
CA THR A 271 6.16 -8.10 -2.95
C THR A 271 6.65 -9.54 -2.77
N ALA A 272 7.00 -9.95 -1.55
CA ALA A 272 7.45 -11.32 -1.27
C ALA A 272 6.39 -12.37 -1.58
N VAL A 273 5.13 -12.05 -1.35
CA VAL A 273 4.01 -13.00 -1.52
C VAL A 273 3.30 -12.81 -2.85
N ALA A 274 2.93 -11.59 -3.21
CA ALA A 274 2.16 -11.30 -4.42
C ALA A 274 3.04 -10.96 -5.64
N GLY A 275 4.36 -10.77 -5.44
CA GLY A 275 5.27 -10.27 -6.45
C GLY A 275 5.28 -8.74 -6.57
N ALA A 276 6.10 -8.22 -7.47
CA ALA A 276 6.27 -6.79 -7.65
C ALA A 276 5.08 -6.18 -8.41
N ILE A 277 4.25 -5.41 -7.73
CA ILE A 277 3.13 -4.67 -8.33
C ILE A 277 3.56 -3.21 -8.45
N SER A 278 3.57 -2.68 -9.67
CA SER A 278 3.97 -1.30 -9.98
C SER A 278 2.78 -0.37 -10.08
N PHE A 279 3.02 0.92 -9.84
CA PHE A 279 2.08 2.03 -10.01
C PHE A 279 0.88 2.07 -9.05
N LEU A 280 0.54 1.00 -8.35
CA LEU A 280 -0.58 0.98 -7.43
C LEU A 280 -0.39 1.98 -6.28
N GLY A 281 0.82 2.03 -5.72
CA GLY A 281 1.21 2.99 -4.69
C GLY A 281 1.27 4.45 -5.16
N LEU A 282 1.22 4.68 -6.48
CA LEU A 282 1.14 6.02 -7.07
C LEU A 282 -0.30 6.44 -7.35
N ILE A 283 -1.07 5.57 -8.01
CA ILE A 283 -2.41 5.88 -8.53
C ILE A 283 -3.43 5.97 -7.40
N VAL A 284 -3.44 4.98 -6.49
CA VAL A 284 -4.42 4.89 -5.41
C VAL A 284 -4.38 6.10 -4.48
N PRO A 285 -3.22 6.55 -3.96
CA PRO A 285 -3.16 7.75 -3.14
C PRO A 285 -3.54 9.03 -3.89
N HIS A 286 -3.25 9.09 -5.19
CA HIS A 286 -3.62 10.25 -6.02
C HIS A 286 -5.14 10.38 -6.15
N ILE A 287 -5.82 9.30 -6.51
CA ILE A 287 -7.29 9.26 -6.58
C ILE A 287 -7.88 9.50 -5.18
N GLY A 288 -7.29 8.90 -4.13
CA GLY A 288 -7.72 9.10 -2.75
C GLY A 288 -7.73 10.57 -2.35
N ARG A 289 -6.68 11.34 -2.69
CA ARG A 289 -6.65 12.78 -2.40
C ARG A 289 -7.76 13.57 -3.10
N ILE A 290 -8.14 13.17 -4.29
CA ILE A 290 -9.24 13.81 -5.03
C ILE A 290 -10.58 13.53 -4.37
N LEU A 291 -10.78 12.31 -3.85
CA LEU A 291 -12.06 11.85 -3.30
C LEU A 291 -12.25 12.22 -1.83
N VAL A 292 -11.24 11.97 -0.99
CA VAL A 292 -11.34 12.15 0.47
C VAL A 292 -10.44 13.25 1.02
N GLY A 293 -9.65 13.90 0.17
CA GLY A 293 -8.73 14.98 0.55
C GLY A 293 -7.37 14.49 1.03
N SER A 294 -6.51 15.44 1.42
CA SER A 294 -5.10 15.18 1.77
C SER A 294 -4.88 14.86 3.24
N ASN A 295 -5.93 14.84 4.07
CA ASN A 295 -5.79 14.48 5.49
C ASN A 295 -5.52 12.97 5.63
N HIS A 296 -4.36 12.61 6.17
CA HIS A 296 -3.92 11.22 6.28
C HIS A 296 -4.84 10.36 7.18
N LYS A 297 -5.60 10.96 8.10
CA LYS A 297 -6.63 10.24 8.89
C LYS A 297 -7.71 9.58 8.01
N MET A 298 -8.03 10.23 6.88
CA MET A 298 -9.00 9.70 5.91
C MET A 298 -8.30 9.02 4.73
N LEU A 299 -7.15 9.55 4.31
CA LEU A 299 -6.44 9.09 3.13
C LEU A 299 -5.86 7.67 3.31
N ILE A 300 -5.25 7.36 4.47
CA ILE A 300 -4.66 6.04 4.75
C ILE A 300 -5.72 4.95 4.71
N PRO A 301 -6.82 5.01 5.52
CA PRO A 301 -7.84 3.96 5.47
C PRO A 301 -8.55 3.90 4.10
N PHE A 302 -8.83 5.04 3.47
CA PHE A 302 -9.40 5.04 2.12
C PHE A 302 -8.49 4.34 1.12
N SER A 303 -7.19 4.64 1.15
CA SER A 303 -6.22 4.01 0.25
C SER A 303 -6.07 2.51 0.52
N ALA A 304 -6.23 2.05 1.76
CA ALA A 304 -6.26 0.62 2.07
C ALA A 304 -7.45 -0.09 1.40
N PHE A 305 -8.67 0.44 1.56
CA PHE A 305 -9.86 -0.14 0.92
C PHE A 305 -9.83 -0.02 -0.61
N PHE A 306 -9.41 1.13 -1.12
CA PHE A 306 -9.35 1.35 -2.57
C PHE A 306 -8.21 0.55 -3.21
N GLY A 307 -7.07 0.40 -2.52
CA GLY A 307 -6.00 -0.49 -2.95
C GLY A 307 -6.41 -1.97 -2.93
N ALA A 308 -7.21 -2.38 -1.96
CA ALA A 308 -7.78 -3.74 -1.94
C ALA A 308 -8.79 -3.99 -3.08
N PHE A 309 -9.46 -2.95 -3.56
CA PHE A 309 -10.40 -3.03 -4.67
C PHE A 309 -9.68 -3.13 -6.02
N THR A 310 -8.54 -2.46 -6.20
CA THR A 310 -7.78 -2.43 -7.46
C THR A 310 -6.91 -3.66 -7.65
#